data_0356ebc7167c07989b9b86fe6a4cd182
#
_entry.id   0356ebc7167c07989b9b86fe6a4cd182
#
_cell.length_a   1.000
_cell.length_b   1.000
_cell.length_c   1.000
_cell.angle_alpha   90.00
_cell.angle_beta   90.00
_cell.angle_gamma   90.00
#
_symmetry.space_group_name_H-M   'P 1'
#
loop_
_entity.id
_entity.type
_entity.pdbx_description
1 polymer ?
#
loop_
_entity_poly.entity_id
_entity_poly.type
_entity_poly.pdbx_seq_one_letter_code
_entity_poly.pdbx_strand_id
1 'polypeptide(L)'
;MPQTFAPLTTTREERGKAITEKKGQIWRYSNGMYRVMSQSGNGSYQVKKTDLGWKCTCPDHQIRGVECKHIIAVKLSFALREEVRANVTLDPVVITNCPACGTANIQKFGIRHNKNTDIQRYICLDCGKQFSINIGFEKMKHNPKAITAAMQLYFSGESLRNTQRSLKLLGAEVSHQTISNWITKYTMLMKGYVDKIGPNVGDVWRADEIYIKIKGNMKYLFALIDDETRYWIAQEVADSKHMHDAAGLLHEGKQLMDKIPAVLVTDGLPSYHTAFNKEFYSNVKPQSRHINAIKLTGNEWNENNNKMERINGEIRDREKTMRGLKKKSTSILKGMQVYHNFIKPHEGLDGRTPAEACGIQVNGENKWMTLIQNAAQAK
;
A
#
# COMPACT_ATOMS: atom_id res chain seq x y z
N MET A 1 2.71 -5.73 -61.95
CA MET A 1 1.63 -5.72 -60.95
C MET A 1 1.92 -4.58 -59.96
N PRO A 2 1.08 -3.58 -59.85
CA PRO A 2 1.31 -2.47 -58.92
C PRO A 2 0.91 -2.92 -57.49
N GLN A 3 1.84 -2.72 -56.54
CA GLN A 3 1.62 -2.88 -55.13
C GLN A 3 0.63 -1.80 -54.69
N THR A 4 -0.57 -2.19 -54.30
CA THR A 4 -1.57 -1.33 -53.67
C THR A 4 -1.10 -0.98 -52.26
N PHE A 5 -0.61 0.23 -52.05
CA PHE A 5 -0.44 0.82 -50.74
C PHE A 5 -1.83 1.11 -50.17
N ALA A 6 -2.22 0.39 -49.11
CA ALA A 6 -3.39 0.73 -48.35
C ALA A 6 -3.23 2.09 -47.64
N PRO A 7 -4.25 2.96 -47.59
CA PRO A 7 -4.12 4.28 -46.97
C PRO A 7 -4.02 4.18 -45.46
N LEU A 8 -2.85 4.55 -44.93
CA LEU A 8 -2.59 4.72 -43.51
C LEU A 8 -3.20 6.05 -43.02
N THR A 9 -4.51 6.09 -42.78
CA THR A 9 -5.17 7.18 -42.05
C THR A 9 -5.74 6.72 -40.73
N THR A 10 -4.92 6.03 -39.93
CA THR A 10 -5.28 5.85 -38.52
C THR A 10 -5.03 7.16 -37.78
N THR A 11 -6.04 7.62 -37.03
CA THR A 11 -5.95 8.83 -36.21
C THR A 11 -4.86 8.71 -35.15
N ARG A 12 -4.41 9.83 -34.55
CA ARG A 12 -3.48 9.79 -33.41
C ARG A 12 -4.05 9.02 -32.24
N GLU A 13 -5.35 9.06 -32.06
CA GLU A 13 -6.08 8.35 -31.00
C GLU A 13 -6.04 6.85 -31.22
N GLU A 14 -6.35 6.35 -32.40
CA GLU A 14 -6.27 4.94 -32.74
C GLU A 14 -4.85 4.39 -32.58
N ARG A 15 -3.84 5.15 -33.02
CA ARG A 15 -2.44 4.79 -32.79
C ARG A 15 -2.03 4.83 -31.32
N GLY A 16 -2.58 5.76 -30.55
CA GLY A 16 -2.40 5.82 -29.09
C GLY A 16 -3.01 4.60 -28.41
N LYS A 17 -4.22 4.22 -28.75
CA LYS A 17 -4.92 3.03 -28.26
C LYS A 17 -4.14 1.76 -28.58
N ALA A 18 -3.68 1.59 -29.81
CA ALA A 18 -2.87 0.43 -30.22
C ALA A 18 -1.55 0.27 -29.42
N ILE A 19 -1.00 1.37 -28.89
CA ILE A 19 0.15 1.33 -27.97
C ILE A 19 -0.26 0.76 -26.61
N THR A 20 -1.43 1.13 -26.09
CA THR A 20 -1.90 0.65 -24.76
C THR A 20 -2.27 -0.83 -24.76
N GLU A 21 -2.71 -1.38 -25.88
CA GLU A 21 -3.10 -2.78 -26.04
C GLU A 21 -1.90 -3.75 -26.03
N LYS A 22 -0.70 -3.24 -26.26
CA LYS A 22 0.54 -4.05 -26.27
C LYS A 22 1.25 -3.95 -24.92
N LYS A 23 1.43 -5.07 -24.22
CA LYS A 23 2.20 -5.14 -22.97
C LYS A 23 3.61 -4.56 -23.15
N GLY A 24 4.10 -3.83 -22.15
CA GLY A 24 5.47 -3.33 -22.12
C GLY A 24 5.79 -2.21 -23.11
N GLN A 25 4.80 -1.45 -23.55
CA GLN A 25 5.02 -0.29 -24.43
C GLN A 25 5.08 1.03 -23.65
N ILE A 26 4.55 1.09 -22.43
CA ILE A 26 4.49 2.28 -21.60
C ILE A 26 5.05 1.93 -20.22
N TRP A 27 6.07 2.67 -19.79
CA TRP A 27 6.63 2.58 -18.43
C TRP A 27 6.52 3.92 -17.75
N ARG A 28 6.08 3.91 -16.50
CA ARG A 28 6.16 5.05 -15.61
C ARG A 28 7.42 4.91 -14.76
N TYR A 29 8.27 5.93 -14.72
CA TYR A 29 9.52 5.90 -13.96
C TYR A 29 9.66 6.99 -12.91
N SER A 30 8.76 7.98 -12.91
CA SER A 30 8.59 8.91 -11.79
C SER A 30 7.22 9.55 -11.85
N ASN A 31 6.87 10.36 -10.83
CA ASN A 31 5.57 11.01 -10.80
C ASN A 31 5.40 11.94 -12.01
N GLY A 32 4.43 11.62 -12.87
CA GLY A 32 4.15 12.37 -14.09
C GLY A 32 5.15 12.15 -15.25
N MET A 33 6.13 11.23 -15.13
CA MET A 33 7.09 10.91 -16.20
C MET A 33 6.93 9.48 -16.69
N TYR A 34 6.82 9.33 -18.00
CA TYR A 34 6.59 8.07 -18.69
C TYR A 34 7.56 7.89 -19.83
N ARG A 35 7.91 6.65 -20.12
CA ARG A 35 8.63 6.25 -21.31
C ARG A 35 7.71 5.40 -22.18
N VAL A 36 7.59 5.75 -23.45
CA VAL A 36 6.75 5.05 -24.42
C VAL A 36 7.62 4.56 -25.56
N MET A 37 7.51 3.28 -25.91
CA MET A 37 8.29 2.69 -27.02
C MET A 37 7.94 3.34 -28.34
N SER A 38 8.96 3.55 -29.18
CA SER A 38 8.77 3.96 -30.57
C SER A 38 8.06 2.86 -31.34
N GLN A 39 7.07 3.24 -32.14
CA GLN A 39 6.37 2.29 -33.03
C GLN A 39 7.03 2.19 -34.42
N SER A 40 7.97 3.08 -34.74
CA SER A 40 8.62 3.18 -36.05
C SER A 40 10.13 2.89 -36.02
N GLY A 41 10.70 2.54 -34.87
CA GLY A 41 12.15 2.27 -34.77
C GLY A 41 12.55 1.74 -33.40
N ASN A 42 13.84 1.49 -33.24
CA ASN A 42 14.43 1.05 -31.97
C ASN A 42 14.64 2.26 -31.06
N GLY A 43 13.82 2.40 -30.02
CA GLY A 43 13.98 3.48 -29.05
C GLY A 43 12.68 3.78 -28.29
N SER A 44 12.71 4.83 -27.49
CA SER A 44 11.56 5.25 -26.70
C SER A 44 11.53 6.77 -26.58
N TYR A 45 10.35 7.31 -26.35
CA TYR A 45 10.10 8.73 -26.12
C TYR A 45 9.69 8.96 -24.67
N GLN A 46 10.12 10.10 -24.12
CA GLN A 46 9.69 10.53 -22.80
C GLN A 46 8.42 11.34 -22.91
N VAL A 47 7.46 11.05 -22.04
CA VAL A 47 6.21 11.80 -21.88
C VAL A 47 6.15 12.30 -20.43
N LYS A 48 6.01 13.62 -20.26
CA LYS A 48 6.01 14.26 -18.94
C LYS A 48 4.73 15.06 -18.75
N LYS A 49 4.10 14.92 -17.58
CA LYS A 49 3.04 15.83 -17.11
C LYS A 49 3.71 17.04 -16.47
N THR A 50 3.35 18.25 -16.90
CA THR A 50 3.80 19.53 -16.33
C THR A 50 2.59 20.37 -15.95
N ASP A 51 2.78 21.45 -15.21
CA ASP A 51 1.71 22.38 -14.83
C ASP A 51 1.02 23.02 -16.06
N LEU A 52 1.75 23.10 -17.17
CA LEU A 52 1.27 23.61 -18.47
C LEU A 52 0.70 22.51 -19.39
N GLY A 53 0.52 21.28 -18.89
CA GLY A 53 0.00 20.16 -19.66
C GLY A 53 1.04 19.06 -19.95
N TRP A 54 0.75 18.21 -20.90
CA TRP A 54 1.59 17.06 -21.26
C TRP A 54 2.62 17.42 -22.31
N LYS A 55 3.88 16.98 -22.15
CA LYS A 55 4.97 17.14 -23.12
C LYS A 55 5.54 15.80 -23.53
N CYS A 56 5.99 15.66 -24.78
CA CYS A 56 6.62 14.47 -25.30
C CYS A 56 7.88 14.82 -26.09
N THR A 57 8.92 14.00 -26.00
CA THR A 57 10.16 14.18 -26.77
C THR A 57 10.10 13.68 -28.23
N CYS A 58 8.94 13.18 -28.70
CA CYS A 58 8.83 12.71 -30.07
C CYS A 58 8.76 13.88 -31.08
N PRO A 59 9.23 13.68 -32.32
CA PRO A 59 9.23 14.72 -33.37
C PRO A 59 7.82 15.29 -33.64
N ASP A 60 6.78 14.45 -33.63
CA ASP A 60 5.40 14.90 -33.88
C ASP A 60 4.92 15.95 -32.88
N HIS A 61 5.29 15.78 -31.60
CA HIS A 61 4.94 16.75 -30.55
C HIS A 61 5.85 17.98 -30.58
N GLN A 62 7.17 17.77 -30.74
CA GLN A 62 8.15 18.87 -30.71
C GLN A 62 7.97 19.84 -31.88
N ILE A 63 7.66 19.33 -33.08
CA ILE A 63 7.54 20.15 -34.30
C ILE A 63 6.14 20.77 -34.41
N ARG A 64 5.09 20.03 -34.06
CA ARG A 64 3.69 20.46 -34.31
C ARG A 64 2.98 21.01 -33.08
N GLY A 65 3.55 20.87 -31.88
CA GLY A 65 2.93 21.34 -30.62
C GLY A 65 1.63 20.64 -30.20
N VAL A 66 1.23 19.57 -30.91
CA VAL A 66 -0.05 18.87 -30.69
C VAL A 66 0.12 17.65 -29.79
N GLU A 67 -0.97 17.17 -29.21
CA GLU A 67 -0.95 15.89 -28.50
C GLU A 67 -0.67 14.73 -29.46
N CYS A 68 0.50 14.14 -29.31
CA CYS A 68 0.93 13.01 -30.12
C CYS A 68 0.37 11.68 -29.61
N LYS A 69 0.44 10.64 -30.43
CA LYS A 69 0.03 9.27 -30.06
C LYS A 69 0.61 8.77 -28.74
N HIS A 70 1.82 9.20 -28.35
CA HIS A 70 2.47 8.78 -27.10
C HIS A 70 1.84 9.46 -25.88
N ILE A 71 1.47 10.74 -25.97
CA ILE A 71 0.72 11.45 -24.91
C ILE A 71 -0.66 10.80 -24.74
N ILE A 72 -1.36 10.55 -25.86
CA ILE A 72 -2.68 9.90 -25.86
C ILE A 72 -2.58 8.50 -25.24
N ALA A 73 -1.57 7.70 -25.62
CA ALA A 73 -1.35 6.39 -25.05
C ALA A 73 -1.12 6.43 -23.52
N VAL A 74 -0.34 7.40 -23.03
CA VAL A 74 -0.15 7.58 -21.58
C VAL A 74 -1.45 7.98 -20.90
N LYS A 75 -2.23 8.92 -21.47
CA LYS A 75 -3.54 9.32 -20.92
C LYS A 75 -4.51 8.14 -20.85
N LEU A 76 -4.63 7.36 -21.92
CA LEU A 76 -5.47 6.15 -21.95
C LEU A 76 -5.00 5.11 -20.96
N SER A 77 -3.69 4.85 -20.87
CA SER A 77 -3.12 3.95 -19.87
C SER A 77 -3.42 4.40 -18.44
N PHE A 78 -3.42 5.71 -18.19
CA PHE A 78 -3.79 6.27 -16.89
C PHE A 78 -5.28 6.05 -16.59
N ALA A 79 -6.17 6.37 -17.55
CA ALA A 79 -7.60 6.15 -17.40
C ALA A 79 -7.96 4.67 -17.19
N LEU A 80 -7.35 3.76 -17.97
CA LEU A 80 -7.52 2.31 -17.79
C LEU A 80 -7.03 1.83 -16.42
N ARG A 81 -5.92 2.37 -15.93
CA ARG A 81 -5.42 2.04 -14.58
C ARG A 81 -6.35 2.54 -13.48
N GLU A 82 -6.91 3.74 -13.61
CA GLU A 82 -7.91 4.27 -12.66
C GLU A 82 -9.19 3.41 -12.68
N GLU A 83 -9.64 2.98 -13.86
CA GLU A 83 -10.79 2.10 -14.01
C GLU A 83 -10.54 0.69 -13.42
N VAL A 84 -9.35 0.14 -13.62
CA VAL A 84 -8.93 -1.16 -13.03
C VAL A 84 -8.63 -1.04 -11.53
N ARG A 85 -8.17 0.13 -11.05
CA ARG A 85 -7.89 0.41 -9.65
C ARG A 85 -9.12 0.55 -8.78
N ALA A 86 -10.25 0.87 -9.35
CA ALA A 86 -11.48 0.94 -8.58
C ALA A 86 -11.88 -0.48 -8.23
N ASN A 87 -11.64 -0.99 -6.92
CA ASN A 87 -12.66 -1.98 -6.73
C ASN A 87 -12.56 -2.95 -5.56
N VAL A 88 -11.78 -2.66 -4.53
CA VAL A 88 -12.03 -3.28 -3.24
C VAL A 88 -12.54 -2.22 -2.29
N THR A 89 -13.83 -2.28 -1.97
CA THR A 89 -14.41 -1.39 -0.97
C THR A 89 -14.62 -2.16 0.33
N LEU A 90 -14.03 -1.68 1.40
CA LEU A 90 -14.21 -2.20 2.75
C LEU A 90 -15.14 -1.26 3.50
N ASP A 91 -16.38 -1.68 3.68
CA ASP A 91 -17.39 -0.94 4.41
C ASP A 91 -17.43 -1.34 5.91
N PRO A 92 -17.87 -0.43 6.79
CA PRO A 92 -18.20 -0.79 8.17
C PRO A 92 -19.21 -1.92 8.18
N VAL A 93 -18.94 -2.95 8.96
CA VAL A 93 -19.83 -4.11 9.01
C VAL A 93 -21.09 -3.79 9.80
N VAL A 94 -22.22 -3.81 9.11
CA VAL A 94 -23.55 -3.66 9.70
C VAL A 94 -24.26 -5.01 9.63
N ILE A 95 -24.73 -5.51 10.76
CA ILE A 95 -25.53 -6.72 10.78
C ILE A 95 -26.98 -6.33 10.53
N THR A 96 -27.49 -6.74 9.41
CA THR A 96 -28.89 -6.59 9.00
C THR A 96 -29.70 -7.87 9.20
N ASN A 97 -29.02 -9.00 9.37
CA ASN A 97 -29.65 -10.31 9.40
C ASN A 97 -29.22 -11.10 10.66
N CYS A 98 -30.08 -12.02 11.09
CA CYS A 98 -29.78 -12.94 12.18
C CYS A 98 -28.59 -13.86 11.83
N PRO A 99 -27.54 -13.94 12.68
CA PRO A 99 -26.39 -14.81 12.40
C PRO A 99 -26.70 -16.31 12.51
N ALA A 100 -27.89 -16.70 13.00
CA ALA A 100 -28.27 -18.09 13.18
C ALA A 100 -29.16 -18.61 12.04
N CYS A 101 -30.17 -17.85 11.60
CA CYS A 101 -31.11 -18.26 10.58
C CYS A 101 -31.14 -17.40 9.32
N GLY A 102 -30.33 -16.33 9.26
CA GLY A 102 -30.21 -15.47 8.08
C GLY A 102 -31.35 -14.49 7.84
N THR A 103 -32.45 -14.52 8.63
CA THR A 103 -33.57 -13.60 8.46
C THR A 103 -33.21 -12.17 8.82
N ALA A 104 -33.84 -11.20 8.14
CA ALA A 104 -33.73 -9.78 8.46
C ALA A 104 -34.64 -9.34 9.61
N ASN A 105 -35.51 -10.24 10.12
CA ASN A 105 -36.48 -9.95 11.18
C ASN A 105 -35.81 -9.91 12.55
N ILE A 106 -34.99 -8.88 12.79
CA ILE A 106 -34.24 -8.67 14.01
C ILE A 106 -34.69 -7.38 14.73
N GLN A 107 -34.74 -7.40 16.03
CA GLN A 107 -35.13 -6.26 16.85
C GLN A 107 -34.11 -5.99 17.95
N LYS A 108 -33.95 -4.72 18.35
CA LYS A 108 -33.16 -4.35 19.55
C LYS A 108 -33.78 -4.97 20.80
N PHE A 109 -32.92 -5.61 21.59
CA PHE A 109 -33.35 -6.33 22.82
C PHE A 109 -32.57 -5.85 24.05
N GLY A 110 -32.70 -4.57 24.37
CA GLY A 110 -32.05 -3.95 25.52
C GLY A 110 -30.51 -3.78 25.34
N ILE A 111 -29.93 -3.18 26.35
CA ILE A 111 -28.49 -2.91 26.43
C ILE A 111 -27.91 -3.73 27.58
N ARG A 112 -26.81 -4.43 27.32
CA ARG A 112 -26.02 -5.07 28.36
C ARG A 112 -24.97 -4.10 28.86
N HIS A 113 -25.10 -3.64 30.09
CA HIS A 113 -24.14 -2.78 30.76
C HIS A 113 -22.97 -3.62 31.31
N ASN A 114 -21.78 -3.43 30.77
CA ASN A 114 -20.56 -3.98 31.35
C ASN A 114 -19.75 -2.85 31.99
N LYS A 115 -18.79 -3.17 32.86
CA LYS A 115 -17.96 -2.18 33.57
C LYS A 115 -17.37 -1.09 32.68
N ASN A 116 -16.97 -1.43 31.45
CA ASN A 116 -16.21 -0.53 30.57
C ASN A 116 -16.88 -0.30 29.21
N THR A 117 -18.07 -0.86 28.97
CA THR A 117 -18.77 -0.68 27.69
C THR A 117 -20.21 -1.17 27.75
N ASP A 118 -21.07 -0.44 27.09
CA ASP A 118 -22.43 -0.84 26.83
C ASP A 118 -22.53 -1.57 25.51
N ILE A 119 -23.23 -2.69 25.48
CA ILE A 119 -23.38 -3.54 24.30
C ILE A 119 -24.85 -3.65 23.95
N GLN A 120 -25.23 -3.17 22.76
CA GLN A 120 -26.57 -3.36 22.23
C GLN A 120 -26.80 -4.85 21.95
N ARG A 121 -27.89 -5.39 22.52
CA ARG A 121 -28.38 -6.74 22.23
C ARG A 121 -29.47 -6.68 21.19
N TYR A 122 -29.60 -7.78 20.48
CA TYR A 122 -30.63 -8.01 19.47
C TYR A 122 -31.28 -9.36 19.69
N ILE A 123 -32.52 -9.49 19.27
CA ILE A 123 -33.26 -10.76 19.21
C ILE A 123 -33.76 -10.96 17.80
N CYS A 124 -33.66 -12.18 17.30
CA CYS A 124 -34.34 -12.60 16.08
C CYS A 124 -35.77 -13.01 16.42
N LEU A 125 -36.74 -12.43 15.75
CA LEU A 125 -38.16 -12.73 16.01
C LEU A 125 -38.57 -14.07 15.39
N ASP A 126 -37.83 -14.60 14.38
CA ASP A 126 -38.18 -15.87 13.74
C ASP A 126 -37.61 -17.08 14.49
N CYS A 127 -36.37 -17.01 14.96
CA CYS A 127 -35.72 -18.16 15.62
C CYS A 127 -35.47 -17.97 17.13
N GLY A 128 -35.85 -16.82 17.69
CA GLY A 128 -35.64 -16.49 19.10
C GLY A 128 -34.21 -16.28 19.55
N LYS A 129 -33.23 -16.37 18.63
CA LYS A 129 -31.81 -16.22 18.97
C LYS A 129 -31.50 -14.82 19.43
N GLN A 130 -30.91 -14.70 20.62
CA GLN A 130 -30.36 -13.45 21.11
C GLN A 130 -28.88 -13.34 20.76
N PHE A 131 -28.45 -12.17 20.32
CA PHE A 131 -27.06 -11.92 19.94
C PHE A 131 -26.68 -10.45 20.16
N SER A 132 -25.41 -10.16 20.11
CA SER A 132 -24.89 -8.79 20.16
C SER A 132 -23.92 -8.58 18.99
N ILE A 133 -23.93 -7.37 18.45
CA ILE A 133 -23.07 -7.00 17.34
C ILE A 133 -21.77 -6.46 17.90
N ASN A 134 -20.74 -7.28 17.90
CA ASN A 134 -19.41 -6.90 18.37
C ASN A 134 -18.32 -7.59 17.54
N ILE A 135 -18.52 -7.57 16.19
CA ILE A 135 -17.65 -8.27 15.24
C ILE A 135 -16.23 -7.77 15.36
N GLY A 136 -15.31 -8.70 15.52
CA GLY A 136 -13.87 -8.45 15.68
C GLY A 136 -13.48 -8.09 17.12
N PHE A 137 -14.46 -7.76 17.99
CA PHE A 137 -14.23 -7.39 19.38
C PHE A 137 -14.90 -8.35 20.36
N GLU A 138 -15.16 -9.57 19.93
CA GLU A 138 -15.77 -10.60 20.78
C GLU A 138 -14.90 -10.85 22.01
N LYS A 139 -15.58 -11.04 23.16
CA LYS A 139 -14.97 -11.26 24.48
C LYS A 139 -14.05 -10.12 24.96
N MET A 140 -14.07 -8.95 24.32
CA MET A 140 -13.33 -7.78 24.81
C MET A 140 -14.10 -7.10 25.95
N LYS A 141 -13.34 -6.71 26.99
CA LYS A 141 -13.89 -6.02 28.18
C LYS A 141 -14.07 -4.50 27.98
N HIS A 142 -13.40 -3.95 26.97
CA HIS A 142 -13.35 -2.52 26.68
C HIS A 142 -14.08 -2.19 25.38
N ASN A 143 -14.55 -0.96 25.30
CA ASN A 143 -15.25 -0.44 24.12
C ASN A 143 -14.34 -0.51 22.88
N PRO A 144 -14.84 -0.96 21.73
CA PRO A 144 -14.13 -0.92 20.45
C PRO A 144 -13.52 0.45 20.12
N LYS A 145 -14.20 1.56 20.43
CA LYS A 145 -13.68 2.91 20.25
C LYS A 145 -12.40 3.17 21.07
N ALA A 146 -12.33 2.70 22.31
CA ALA A 146 -11.15 2.84 23.15
C ALA A 146 -9.96 2.00 22.60
N ILE A 147 -10.25 0.80 22.05
CA ILE A 147 -9.24 -0.07 21.45
C ILE A 147 -8.66 0.57 20.18
N THR A 148 -9.52 1.07 19.29
CA THR A 148 -9.10 1.71 18.05
C THR A 148 -8.41 3.05 18.30
N ALA A 149 -8.84 3.83 19.29
CA ALA A 149 -8.16 5.03 19.75
C ALA A 149 -6.75 4.72 20.30
N ALA A 150 -6.60 3.61 21.05
CA ALA A 150 -5.28 3.15 21.49
C ALA A 150 -4.36 2.83 20.32
N MET A 151 -4.87 2.17 19.29
CA MET A 151 -4.09 1.85 18.09
C MET A 151 -3.70 3.13 17.34
N GLN A 152 -4.65 4.06 17.17
CA GLN A 152 -4.38 5.34 16.52
C GLN A 152 -3.28 6.12 17.26
N LEU A 153 -3.42 6.36 18.55
CA LEU A 153 -2.43 7.07 19.37
C LEU A 153 -1.06 6.39 19.32
N TYR A 154 -1.04 5.07 19.45
CA TYR A 154 0.22 4.33 19.42
C TYR A 154 0.91 4.42 18.07
N PHE A 155 0.23 4.19 16.95
CA PHE A 155 0.85 4.22 15.63
C PHE A 155 1.12 5.63 15.11
N SER A 156 0.44 6.66 15.61
CA SER A 156 0.74 8.05 15.29
C SER A 156 1.92 8.64 16.08
N GLY A 157 2.51 7.91 17.04
CA GLY A 157 3.76 8.37 17.68
C GLY A 157 3.82 8.19 19.19
N GLU A 158 2.70 7.93 19.85
CA GLU A 158 2.68 7.84 21.31
C GLU A 158 3.34 6.56 21.86
N SER A 159 3.94 6.67 23.04
CA SER A 159 4.38 5.49 23.79
C SER A 159 3.19 4.77 24.43
N LEU A 160 3.34 3.49 24.77
CA LEU A 160 2.28 2.73 25.46
C LEU A 160 1.80 3.41 26.75
N ARG A 161 2.70 4.05 27.48
CA ARG A 161 2.36 4.77 28.73
C ARG A 161 1.65 6.10 28.47
N ASN A 162 2.05 6.83 27.43
CA ASN A 162 1.33 8.04 27.04
C ASN A 162 -0.04 7.70 26.47
N THR A 163 -0.16 6.67 25.63
CA THR A 163 -1.45 6.13 25.17
C THR A 163 -2.35 5.78 26.34
N GLN A 164 -1.82 5.12 27.40
CA GLN A 164 -2.56 4.83 28.62
C GLN A 164 -3.07 6.10 29.30
N ARG A 165 -2.22 7.12 29.43
CA ARG A 165 -2.62 8.41 30.04
C ARG A 165 -3.70 9.11 29.23
N SER A 166 -3.56 9.16 27.91
CA SER A 166 -4.56 9.75 27.01
C SER A 166 -5.91 9.03 27.11
N LEU A 167 -5.90 7.70 27.11
CA LEU A 167 -7.12 6.92 27.25
C LEU A 167 -7.81 7.13 28.61
N LYS A 168 -7.03 7.30 29.69
CA LYS A 168 -7.59 7.62 31.01
C LYS A 168 -8.33 8.96 31.03
N LEU A 169 -7.79 9.97 30.35
CA LEU A 169 -8.46 11.28 30.19
C LEU A 169 -9.78 11.14 29.39
N LEU A 170 -9.87 10.16 28.49
CA LEU A 170 -11.08 9.84 27.73
C LEU A 170 -12.02 8.86 28.46
N GLY A 171 -11.79 8.58 29.75
CA GLY A 171 -12.63 7.72 30.58
C GLY A 171 -12.35 6.22 30.41
N ALA A 172 -11.31 5.81 29.72
CA ALA A 172 -10.96 4.39 29.56
C ALA A 172 -9.75 4.01 30.43
N GLU A 173 -10.00 3.35 31.56
CA GLU A 173 -8.95 2.86 32.44
C GLU A 173 -8.40 1.52 31.97
N VAL A 174 -7.18 1.53 31.43
CA VAL A 174 -6.49 0.36 30.90
C VAL A 174 -5.02 0.37 31.27
N SER A 175 -4.40 -0.79 31.42
CA SER A 175 -2.97 -0.88 31.62
C SER A 175 -2.21 -0.80 30.28
N HIS A 176 -0.98 -0.29 30.30
CA HIS A 176 -0.12 -0.27 29.10
C HIS A 176 0.13 -1.68 28.55
N GLN A 177 0.09 -2.73 29.38
CA GLN A 177 0.20 -4.12 28.94
C GLN A 177 -1.05 -4.55 28.16
N THR A 178 -2.25 -4.13 28.59
CA THR A 178 -3.49 -4.37 27.85
C THR A 178 -3.45 -3.72 26.48
N ILE A 179 -2.97 -2.49 26.39
CA ILE A 179 -2.78 -1.80 25.12
C ILE A 179 -1.82 -2.56 24.21
N SER A 180 -0.69 -3.02 24.73
CA SER A 180 0.28 -3.85 23.98
C SER A 180 -0.36 -5.14 23.45
N ASN A 181 -1.21 -5.78 24.25
CA ASN A 181 -1.93 -6.98 23.84
C ASN A 181 -2.94 -6.69 22.72
N TRP A 182 -3.64 -5.55 22.77
CA TRP A 182 -4.55 -5.11 21.71
C TRP A 182 -3.79 -4.86 20.40
N ILE A 183 -2.68 -4.13 20.47
CA ILE A 183 -1.83 -3.85 19.31
C ILE A 183 -1.41 -5.17 18.67
N THR A 184 -0.91 -6.12 19.44
CA THR A 184 -0.48 -7.42 18.93
C THR A 184 -1.64 -8.19 18.29
N LYS A 185 -2.77 -8.31 18.99
CA LYS A 185 -3.94 -9.06 18.53
C LYS A 185 -4.48 -8.52 17.21
N TYR A 186 -4.76 -7.20 17.20
CA TYR A 186 -5.45 -6.59 16.06
C TYR A 186 -4.54 -6.35 14.87
N THR A 187 -3.27 -6.06 15.09
CA THR A 187 -2.28 -5.99 14.00
C THR A 187 -2.18 -7.32 13.27
N MET A 188 -2.04 -8.43 14.01
CA MET A 188 -1.92 -9.74 13.38
C MET A 188 -3.20 -10.16 12.65
N LEU A 189 -4.36 -9.80 13.20
CA LEU A 189 -5.65 -10.04 12.57
C LEU A 189 -5.76 -9.30 11.23
N MET A 190 -5.51 -7.98 11.25
CA MET A 190 -5.58 -7.15 10.06
C MET A 190 -4.52 -7.52 9.02
N LYS A 191 -3.26 -7.74 9.43
CA LYS A 191 -2.18 -8.10 8.51
C LYS A 191 -2.50 -9.39 7.75
N GLY A 192 -2.99 -10.43 8.43
CA GLY A 192 -3.39 -11.67 7.78
C GLY A 192 -4.58 -11.53 6.82
N TYR A 193 -5.36 -10.47 6.94
CA TYR A 193 -6.44 -10.13 6.04
C TYR A 193 -5.96 -9.29 4.86
N VAL A 194 -5.28 -8.17 5.13
CA VAL A 194 -4.87 -7.23 4.07
C VAL A 194 -3.83 -7.82 3.12
N ASP A 195 -3.03 -8.81 3.55
CA ASP A 195 -2.09 -9.52 2.69
C ASP A 195 -2.78 -10.39 1.62
N LYS A 196 -4.06 -10.68 1.81
CA LYS A 196 -4.89 -11.42 0.83
C LYS A 196 -5.62 -10.49 -0.15
N ILE A 197 -5.66 -9.19 0.15
CA ILE A 197 -6.24 -8.19 -0.72
C ILE A 197 -5.14 -7.72 -1.67
N GLY A 198 -5.20 -8.07 -2.94
CA GLY A 198 -4.21 -7.67 -3.92
C GLY A 198 -4.30 -6.16 -4.25
N PRO A 199 -3.42 -5.30 -3.72
CA PRO A 199 -3.39 -3.89 -4.10
C PRO A 199 -2.89 -3.75 -5.55
N ASN A 200 -3.42 -2.80 -6.28
CA ASN A 200 -2.97 -2.51 -7.63
C ASN A 200 -1.77 -1.54 -7.59
N VAL A 201 -0.60 -2.07 -7.29
CA VAL A 201 0.65 -1.29 -7.26
C VAL A 201 1.18 -0.97 -8.66
N GLY A 202 1.94 0.10 -8.78
CA GLY A 202 2.59 0.53 -10.03
C GLY A 202 3.70 -0.40 -10.51
N ASP A 203 4.38 0.03 -11.57
CA ASP A 203 5.43 -0.76 -12.22
C ASP A 203 6.86 -0.36 -11.77
N VAL A 204 6.98 0.62 -10.90
CA VAL A 204 8.25 1.09 -10.34
C VAL A 204 8.24 0.88 -8.83
N TRP A 205 9.13 0.03 -8.35
CA TRP A 205 9.29 -0.22 -6.92
C TRP A 205 10.61 0.36 -6.44
N ARG A 206 10.63 0.77 -5.16
CA ARG A 206 11.85 1.25 -4.48
C ARG A 206 12.15 0.37 -3.29
N ALA A 207 13.42 0.06 -3.10
CA ALA A 207 13.89 -0.63 -1.90
C ALA A 207 15.02 0.16 -1.25
N ASP A 208 15.03 0.13 0.07
CA ASP A 208 16.06 0.75 0.91
C ASP A 208 16.12 0.01 2.25
N GLU A 209 17.21 0.20 2.99
CA GLU A 209 17.33 -0.35 4.33
C GLU A 209 17.68 0.71 5.35
N ILE A 210 17.18 0.52 6.56
CA ILE A 210 17.49 1.34 7.71
C ILE A 210 18.00 0.51 8.88
N TYR A 211 18.80 1.14 9.72
CA TYR A 211 19.19 0.57 11.01
C TYR A 211 18.04 0.66 12.00
N ILE A 212 17.76 -0.43 12.68
CA ILE A 212 16.82 -0.52 13.81
C ILE A 212 17.48 -1.24 14.98
N LYS A 213 17.04 -0.94 16.21
CA LYS A 213 17.53 -1.63 17.41
C LYS A 213 16.57 -2.72 17.85
N ILE A 214 17.09 -3.97 17.99
CA ILE A 214 16.35 -5.10 18.54
C ILE A 214 17.12 -5.66 19.73
N LYS A 215 16.54 -5.56 20.93
CA LYS A 215 17.18 -5.93 22.18
C LYS A 215 18.55 -5.26 22.39
N GLY A 216 18.71 -4.03 21.95
CA GLY A 216 19.96 -3.29 22.01
C GLY A 216 20.94 -3.55 20.86
N ASN A 217 20.75 -4.61 20.08
CA ASN A 217 21.58 -4.94 18.92
C ASN A 217 21.11 -4.21 17.67
N MET A 218 22.05 -3.70 16.89
CA MET A 218 21.77 -3.12 15.58
C MET A 218 21.36 -4.21 14.60
N LYS A 219 20.26 -3.98 13.88
CA LYS A 219 19.71 -4.81 12.81
C LYS A 219 19.34 -3.93 11.63
N TYR A 220 18.96 -4.54 10.53
CA TYR A 220 18.53 -3.86 9.32
C TYR A 220 17.06 -4.15 9.08
N LEU A 221 16.29 -3.13 8.80
CA LEU A 221 14.95 -3.26 8.26
C LEU A 221 15.01 -2.87 6.79
N PHE A 222 14.81 -3.84 5.94
CA PHE A 222 14.61 -3.64 4.51
C PHE A 222 13.14 -3.33 4.26
N ALA A 223 12.86 -2.33 3.43
CA ALA A 223 11.52 -1.93 3.04
C ALA A 223 11.40 -1.85 1.52
N LEU A 224 10.29 -2.34 0.98
CA LEU A 224 9.93 -2.29 -0.43
C LEU A 224 8.64 -1.51 -0.59
N ILE A 225 8.65 -0.46 -1.40
CA ILE A 225 7.49 0.38 -1.65
C ILE A 225 7.19 0.52 -3.15
N ASP A 226 5.94 0.79 -3.46
CA ASP A 226 5.55 1.28 -4.78
C ASP A 226 5.84 2.77 -4.92
N ASP A 227 6.51 3.15 -5.99
CA ASP A 227 6.90 4.56 -6.23
C ASP A 227 5.69 5.47 -6.45
N GLU A 228 4.66 4.97 -7.10
CA GLU A 228 3.49 5.74 -7.47
C GLU A 228 2.55 5.97 -6.30
N THR A 229 2.14 4.90 -5.66
CA THR A 229 1.09 4.91 -4.63
C THR A 229 1.66 5.01 -3.23
N ARG A 230 2.99 4.91 -3.08
CA ARG A 230 3.68 4.85 -1.78
C ARG A 230 3.26 3.65 -0.92
N TYR A 231 2.61 2.66 -1.53
CA TYR A 231 2.19 1.46 -0.83
C TYR A 231 3.41 0.68 -0.34
N TRP A 232 3.49 0.45 0.96
CA TRP A 232 4.56 -0.33 1.58
C TRP A 232 4.27 -1.81 1.32
N ILE A 233 4.93 -2.38 0.31
CA ILE A 233 4.68 -3.72 -0.23
C ILE A 233 5.16 -4.79 0.75
N ALA A 234 6.44 -4.78 1.08
CA ALA A 234 7.08 -5.81 1.90
C ALA A 234 8.10 -5.21 2.85
N GLN A 235 8.46 -5.97 3.89
CA GLN A 235 9.49 -5.62 4.85
C GLN A 235 10.20 -6.85 5.40
N GLU A 236 11.51 -6.79 5.50
CA GLU A 236 12.35 -7.86 6.05
C GLU A 236 13.28 -7.32 7.13
N VAL A 237 13.38 -8.04 8.25
CA VAL A 237 14.30 -7.69 9.34
C VAL A 237 15.47 -8.68 9.36
N ALA A 238 16.65 -8.17 9.04
CA ALA A 238 17.86 -8.97 8.89
C ALA A 238 18.95 -8.63 9.89
N ASP A 239 19.86 -9.56 10.08
CA ASP A 239 21.07 -9.36 10.89
C ASP A 239 22.19 -8.67 10.10
N SER A 240 22.12 -8.73 8.78
CA SER A 240 23.16 -8.28 7.87
C SER A 240 22.55 -7.59 6.65
N LYS A 241 23.40 -7.08 5.75
CA LYS A 241 23.03 -6.52 4.45
C LYS A 241 23.48 -7.45 3.32
N HIS A 242 23.37 -8.76 3.53
CA HIS A 242 23.77 -9.71 2.50
C HIS A 242 22.69 -9.92 1.44
N MET A 243 23.09 -10.54 0.34
CA MET A 243 22.22 -10.78 -0.82
C MET A 243 20.94 -11.55 -0.46
N HIS A 244 21.04 -12.54 0.45
CA HIS A 244 19.88 -13.35 0.82
C HIS A 244 18.82 -12.55 1.59
N ASP A 245 19.21 -11.51 2.35
CA ASP A 245 18.29 -10.62 3.06
C ASP A 245 17.52 -9.74 2.06
N ALA A 246 18.23 -9.13 1.12
CA ALA A 246 17.61 -8.35 0.04
C ALA A 246 16.73 -9.24 -0.88
N ALA A 247 17.18 -10.47 -1.18
CA ALA A 247 16.41 -11.40 -1.99
C ALA A 247 15.11 -11.84 -1.29
N GLY A 248 15.14 -12.05 0.03
CA GLY A 248 13.95 -12.35 0.84
C GLY A 248 12.87 -11.25 0.69
N LEU A 249 13.26 -9.98 0.80
CA LEU A 249 12.38 -8.83 0.60
C LEU A 249 11.75 -8.83 -0.80
N LEU A 250 12.57 -8.99 -1.85
CA LEU A 250 12.08 -8.96 -3.24
C LEU A 250 11.17 -10.15 -3.54
N HIS A 251 11.50 -11.32 -3.01
CA HIS A 251 10.68 -12.52 -3.12
C HIS A 251 9.31 -12.35 -2.46
N GLU A 252 9.27 -11.83 -1.21
CA GLU A 252 8.01 -11.53 -0.52
C GLU A 252 7.17 -10.52 -1.32
N GLY A 253 7.79 -9.45 -1.82
CA GLY A 253 7.10 -8.45 -2.64
C GLY A 253 6.51 -9.05 -3.91
N LYS A 254 7.25 -9.90 -4.61
CA LYS A 254 6.78 -10.62 -5.79
C LYS A 254 5.59 -11.53 -5.48
N GLN A 255 5.64 -12.26 -4.38
CA GLN A 255 4.54 -13.14 -3.97
C GLN A 255 3.28 -12.37 -3.55
N LEU A 256 3.43 -11.31 -2.76
CA LEU A 256 2.29 -10.51 -2.28
C LEU A 256 1.59 -9.77 -3.42
N MET A 257 2.33 -9.31 -4.43
CA MET A 257 1.78 -8.54 -5.55
C MET A 257 1.46 -9.39 -6.78
N ASP A 258 1.81 -10.68 -6.77
CA ASP A 258 1.70 -11.58 -7.92
C ASP A 258 2.26 -10.99 -9.23
N LYS A 259 3.30 -10.17 -9.09
CA LYS A 259 3.98 -9.53 -10.24
C LYS A 259 5.40 -9.14 -9.88
N ILE A 260 6.21 -8.85 -10.91
CA ILE A 260 7.50 -8.19 -10.80
C ILE A 260 7.40 -6.75 -11.33
N PRO A 261 8.14 -5.78 -10.75
CA PRO A 261 8.15 -4.41 -11.26
C PRO A 261 8.86 -4.33 -12.62
N ALA A 262 8.49 -3.37 -13.45
CA ALA A 262 9.28 -3.03 -14.62
C ALA A 262 10.62 -2.38 -14.25
N VAL A 263 10.64 -1.66 -13.13
CA VAL A 263 11.84 -0.99 -12.61
C VAL A 263 11.93 -1.16 -11.10
N LEU A 264 13.10 -1.61 -10.62
CA LEU A 264 13.49 -1.54 -9.22
C LEU A 264 14.52 -0.43 -9.04
N VAL A 265 14.29 0.48 -8.09
CA VAL A 265 15.21 1.57 -7.73
C VAL A 265 15.76 1.33 -6.34
N THR A 266 17.08 1.38 -6.17
CA THR A 266 17.78 1.24 -4.88
C THR A 266 18.89 2.27 -4.73
N ASP A 267 19.48 2.37 -3.54
CA ASP A 267 20.61 3.27 -3.23
C ASP A 267 21.98 2.81 -3.78
N GLY A 268 22.03 1.67 -4.46
CA GLY A 268 23.28 1.13 -5.04
C GLY A 268 24.00 0.13 -4.15
N LEU A 269 23.43 -0.32 -3.03
CA LEU A 269 24.00 -1.42 -2.26
C LEU A 269 24.18 -2.68 -3.15
N PRO A 270 25.39 -3.28 -3.26
CA PRO A 270 25.65 -4.39 -4.17
C PRO A 270 24.75 -5.62 -3.99
N SER A 271 24.29 -5.87 -2.77
CA SER A 271 23.37 -6.97 -2.47
C SER A 271 22.03 -6.87 -3.22
N TYR A 272 21.54 -5.68 -3.51
CA TYR A 272 20.34 -5.48 -4.30
C TYR A 272 20.51 -5.90 -5.76
N HIS A 273 21.69 -5.65 -6.36
CA HIS A 273 21.95 -6.08 -7.74
C HIS A 273 21.87 -7.60 -7.87
N THR A 274 22.50 -8.32 -6.96
CA THR A 274 22.49 -9.79 -6.97
C THR A 274 21.10 -10.35 -6.64
N ALA A 275 20.41 -9.73 -5.69
CA ALA A 275 19.04 -10.10 -5.33
C ALA A 275 18.06 -9.88 -6.50
N PHE A 276 18.18 -8.73 -7.18
CA PHE A 276 17.40 -8.40 -8.37
C PHE A 276 17.58 -9.46 -9.47
N ASN A 277 18.82 -9.81 -9.78
CA ASN A 277 19.12 -10.82 -10.80
C ASN A 277 18.52 -12.18 -10.46
N LYS A 278 18.50 -12.54 -9.17
CA LYS A 278 17.90 -13.79 -8.69
C LYS A 278 16.37 -13.81 -8.79
N GLU A 279 15.70 -12.72 -8.40
CA GLU A 279 14.24 -12.69 -8.18
C GLU A 279 13.46 -12.10 -9.37
N PHE A 280 14.04 -11.13 -10.09
CA PHE A 280 13.33 -10.36 -11.12
C PHE A 280 13.92 -10.46 -12.51
N TYR A 281 15.19 -10.91 -12.66
CA TYR A 281 15.77 -11.05 -13.98
C TYR A 281 15.08 -12.13 -14.80
N SER A 282 14.79 -11.81 -16.06
CA SER A 282 14.23 -12.74 -17.04
C SER A 282 14.80 -12.44 -18.42
N ASN A 283 15.05 -13.50 -19.19
CA ASN A 283 15.42 -13.36 -20.61
C ASN A 283 14.21 -13.05 -21.50
N VAL A 284 12.99 -13.14 -20.95
CA VAL A 284 11.76 -12.85 -21.68
C VAL A 284 11.46 -11.35 -21.61
N LYS A 285 11.18 -10.74 -22.75
CA LYS A 285 10.78 -9.32 -22.82
C LYS A 285 9.30 -9.14 -22.48
N PRO A 286 8.91 -8.04 -21.80
CA PRO A 286 9.77 -6.95 -21.34
C PRO A 286 10.57 -7.33 -20.09
N GLN A 287 11.87 -7.02 -20.10
CA GLN A 287 12.76 -7.28 -18.98
C GLN A 287 12.59 -6.20 -17.90
N SER A 288 12.58 -6.62 -16.64
CA SER A 288 12.72 -5.73 -15.50
C SER A 288 14.10 -5.06 -15.51
N ARG A 289 14.21 -3.85 -14.96
CA ARG A 289 15.46 -3.08 -14.86
C ARG A 289 15.77 -2.73 -13.43
N HIS A 290 17.03 -2.87 -13.05
CA HIS A 290 17.55 -2.36 -11.78
C HIS A 290 18.24 -1.01 -12.02
N ILE A 291 17.91 -0.01 -11.22
CA ILE A 291 18.47 1.34 -11.28
C ILE A 291 19.04 1.70 -9.92
N ASN A 292 20.32 2.05 -9.92
CA ASN A 292 20.99 2.58 -8.74
C ASN A 292 20.84 4.10 -8.71
N ALA A 293 20.04 4.61 -7.77
CA ALA A 293 19.86 6.04 -7.55
C ALA A 293 21.01 6.60 -6.68
N ILE A 294 22.21 6.75 -7.26
CA ILE A 294 23.36 7.35 -6.58
C ILE A 294 23.35 8.85 -6.83
N LYS A 295 23.36 9.65 -5.76
CA LYS A 295 23.26 11.12 -5.77
C LYS A 295 24.35 11.85 -6.62
N LEU A 296 25.39 11.16 -7.05
CA LEU A 296 26.57 11.76 -7.68
C LEU A 296 26.63 11.66 -9.20
N THR A 297 25.73 10.97 -9.86
CA THR A 297 25.91 10.64 -11.30
C THR A 297 25.13 11.50 -12.28
N GLY A 298 24.39 12.52 -11.83
CA GLY A 298 23.69 13.47 -12.72
C GLY A 298 22.67 12.86 -13.70
N ASN A 299 22.31 11.60 -13.52
CA ASN A 299 21.30 10.93 -14.34
C ASN A 299 19.90 11.38 -13.97
N GLU A 300 19.01 11.52 -14.93
CA GLU A 300 17.60 11.93 -14.80
C GLU A 300 16.78 11.09 -13.79
N TRP A 301 17.32 9.96 -13.35
CA TRP A 301 16.78 9.07 -12.32
C TRP A 301 17.18 9.44 -10.89
N ASN A 302 18.04 10.45 -10.72
CA ASN A 302 18.47 11.01 -9.44
C ASN A 302 17.35 11.76 -8.68
N GLU A 303 16.16 11.76 -9.21
CA GLU A 303 15.03 12.33 -8.52
C GLU A 303 14.75 11.51 -7.25
N ASN A 304 15.54 11.88 -6.25
CA ASN A 304 15.18 11.79 -4.85
C ASN A 304 14.68 10.43 -4.34
N ASN A 305 15.53 9.75 -3.60
CA ASN A 305 15.08 8.68 -2.69
C ASN A 305 14.20 9.24 -1.53
N ASN A 306 13.71 10.49 -1.68
CA ASN A 306 12.92 11.22 -0.68
C ASN A 306 11.69 10.44 -0.22
N LYS A 307 11.10 9.60 -1.07
CA LYS A 307 9.96 8.77 -0.70
C LYS A 307 10.35 7.69 0.31
N MET A 308 11.51 7.05 0.08
CA MET A 308 12.08 6.09 1.05
C MET A 308 12.59 6.80 2.31
N GLU A 309 13.24 7.96 2.16
CA GLU A 309 13.72 8.75 3.28
C GLU A 309 12.59 9.15 4.23
N ARG A 310 11.39 9.46 3.71
CA ARG A 310 10.19 9.75 4.55
C ARG A 310 9.76 8.54 5.36
N ILE A 311 9.61 7.37 4.73
CA ILE A 311 9.24 6.13 5.44
C ILE A 311 10.32 5.79 6.48
N ASN A 312 11.58 5.90 6.10
CA ASN A 312 12.70 5.68 6.99
C ASN A 312 12.67 6.65 8.17
N GLY A 313 12.32 7.93 7.94
CA GLY A 313 12.10 8.94 8.97
C GLY A 313 11.00 8.54 9.94
N GLU A 314 9.84 8.14 9.43
CA GLU A 314 8.70 7.69 10.23
C GLU A 314 9.06 6.48 11.10
N ILE A 315 9.80 5.51 10.55
CA ILE A 315 10.25 4.32 11.30
C ILE A 315 11.24 4.72 12.40
N ARG A 316 12.21 5.62 12.11
CA ARG A 316 13.18 6.11 13.11
C ARG A 316 12.52 6.88 14.23
N ASP A 317 11.53 7.72 13.94
CA ASP A 317 10.79 8.46 14.97
C ASP A 317 9.98 7.53 15.86
N ARG A 318 9.39 6.48 15.27
CA ARG A 318 8.74 5.42 16.04
C ARG A 318 9.73 4.64 16.90
N GLU A 319 10.89 4.30 16.38
CA GLU A 319 11.90 3.56 17.14
C GLU A 319 12.34 4.31 18.40
N LYS A 320 12.54 5.63 18.32
CA LYS A 320 12.85 6.49 19.49
C LYS A 320 11.79 6.34 20.60
N THR A 321 10.50 6.34 20.21
CA THR A 321 9.40 6.23 21.17
C THR A 321 9.22 4.81 21.72
N MET A 322 9.43 3.79 20.90
CA MET A 322 9.30 2.37 21.28
C MET A 322 10.43 1.87 22.19
N ARG A 323 11.52 2.61 22.31
CA ARG A 323 12.74 2.21 23.05
C ARG A 323 13.27 0.83 22.63
N GLY A 324 13.24 0.58 21.33
CA GLY A 324 13.73 -0.64 20.70
C GLY A 324 12.71 -1.77 20.64
N LEU A 325 12.86 -2.56 19.60
CA LEU A 325 12.07 -3.75 19.36
C LEU A 325 12.64 -4.94 20.13
N LYS A 326 11.78 -5.90 20.51
CA LYS A 326 12.20 -7.08 21.30
C LYS A 326 12.38 -8.34 20.47
N LYS A 327 11.85 -8.38 19.25
CA LYS A 327 11.90 -9.54 18.34
C LYS A 327 12.00 -9.07 16.90
N LYS A 328 12.60 -9.87 16.00
CA LYS A 328 12.59 -9.61 14.56
C LYS A 328 11.17 -9.65 13.99
N SER A 329 10.43 -10.73 14.24
CA SER A 329 9.01 -10.82 13.89
C SER A 329 8.16 -10.09 14.93
N THR A 330 7.98 -8.80 14.74
CA THR A 330 7.23 -7.95 15.66
C THR A 330 5.91 -7.47 15.04
N SER A 331 4.83 -7.57 15.82
CA SER A 331 3.54 -6.98 15.46
C SER A 331 3.62 -5.47 15.29
N ILE A 332 4.61 -4.82 15.88
CA ILE A 332 4.77 -3.35 15.79
C ILE A 332 5.11 -2.91 14.36
N LEU A 333 6.14 -3.50 13.74
CA LEU A 333 6.51 -3.17 12.35
C LEU A 333 5.39 -3.52 11.37
N LYS A 334 4.72 -4.67 11.57
CA LYS A 334 3.54 -5.06 10.78
C LYS A 334 2.39 -4.07 10.96
N GLY A 335 2.17 -3.59 12.17
CA GLY A 335 1.15 -2.58 12.47
C GLY A 335 1.49 -1.22 11.89
N MET A 336 2.78 -0.84 11.84
CA MET A 336 3.23 0.37 11.15
C MET A 336 2.94 0.29 9.65
N GLN A 337 3.15 -0.85 9.02
CA GLN A 337 2.80 -1.07 7.61
C GLN A 337 1.28 -0.95 7.37
N VAL A 338 0.46 -1.54 8.25
CA VAL A 338 -1.00 -1.39 8.17
C VAL A 338 -1.41 0.07 8.36
N TYR A 339 -0.84 0.76 9.36
CA TYR A 339 -1.11 2.16 9.63
C TYR A 339 -0.75 3.04 8.43
N HIS A 340 0.47 2.88 7.88
CA HIS A 340 0.96 3.61 6.73
C HIS A 340 0.06 3.39 5.51
N ASN A 341 -0.27 2.14 5.21
CA ASN A 341 -1.00 1.80 3.99
C ASN A 341 -2.50 2.15 4.05
N PHE A 342 -3.16 1.93 5.18
CA PHE A 342 -4.63 1.92 5.25
C PHE A 342 -5.24 3.04 6.11
N ILE A 343 -4.46 3.65 6.99
CA ILE A 343 -5.02 4.57 7.99
C ILE A 343 -4.53 6.00 7.79
N LYS A 344 -3.21 6.17 7.60
CA LYS A 344 -2.57 7.49 7.53
C LYS A 344 -2.81 8.14 6.15
N PRO A 345 -3.43 9.33 6.10
CA PRO A 345 -3.51 10.10 4.87
C PRO A 345 -2.12 10.68 4.52
N HIS A 346 -1.83 10.77 3.24
CA HIS A 346 -0.58 11.30 2.72
C HIS A 346 -0.81 12.53 1.83
N GLU A 347 -0.21 13.67 2.17
CA GLU A 347 -0.33 14.91 1.38
C GLU A 347 0.04 14.71 -0.08
N GLY A 348 1.13 14.01 -0.37
CA GLY A 348 1.55 13.75 -1.75
C GLY A 348 0.71 12.70 -2.48
N LEU A 349 -0.42 12.27 -1.91
CA LEU A 349 -1.47 11.47 -2.51
C LEU A 349 -2.83 12.20 -2.42
N ASP A 350 -2.80 13.52 -2.30
CA ASP A 350 -4.00 14.37 -2.18
C ASP A 350 -4.90 13.97 -0.99
N GLY A 351 -4.28 13.64 0.15
CA GLY A 351 -4.97 13.22 1.36
C GLY A 351 -5.45 11.75 1.37
N ARG A 352 -5.22 11.00 0.30
CA ARG A 352 -5.54 9.57 0.25
C ARG A 352 -4.51 8.74 1.01
N THR A 353 -4.92 7.57 1.47
CA THR A 353 -3.98 6.56 1.95
C THR A 353 -3.32 5.83 0.76
N PRO A 354 -2.15 5.21 0.93
CA PRO A 354 -1.55 4.35 -0.09
C PRO A 354 -2.48 3.24 -0.60
N ALA A 355 -3.27 2.64 0.27
CA ALA A 355 -4.27 1.63 -0.11
C ALA A 355 -5.35 2.21 -1.04
N GLU A 356 -5.88 3.40 -0.73
CA GLU A 356 -6.84 4.10 -1.59
C GLU A 356 -6.22 4.46 -2.94
N ALA A 357 -4.94 4.85 -2.96
CA ALA A 357 -4.21 5.08 -4.20
C ALA A 357 -3.99 3.78 -5.01
N CYS A 358 -4.01 2.62 -4.37
CA CYS A 358 -3.96 1.28 -5.00
C CYS A 358 -5.35 0.69 -5.30
N GLY A 359 -6.44 1.46 -5.14
CA GLY A 359 -7.80 1.00 -5.40
C GLY A 359 -8.45 0.19 -4.27
N ILE A 360 -7.93 0.27 -3.05
CA ILE A 360 -8.54 -0.34 -1.86
C ILE A 360 -9.16 0.77 -1.01
N GLN A 361 -10.45 0.97 -1.14
CA GLN A 361 -11.20 1.98 -0.38
C GLN A 361 -11.59 1.42 1.00
N VAL A 362 -11.23 2.13 2.07
CA VAL A 362 -11.65 1.81 3.43
C VAL A 362 -12.60 2.90 3.91
N ASN A 363 -13.88 2.60 3.96
CA ASN A 363 -14.94 3.52 4.35
C ASN A 363 -15.16 3.59 5.87
N GLY A 364 -15.88 4.63 6.30
CA GLY A 364 -16.23 4.89 7.70
C GLY A 364 -15.26 5.83 8.40
N GLU A 365 -15.77 6.53 9.41
CA GLU A 365 -14.99 7.48 10.20
C GLU A 365 -13.81 6.82 10.95
N ASN A 366 -13.96 5.55 11.30
CA ASN A 366 -12.96 4.77 12.02
C ASN A 366 -12.44 3.61 11.16
N LYS A 367 -11.46 3.91 10.30
CA LYS A 367 -10.84 2.92 9.40
C LYS A 367 -10.26 1.71 10.15
N TRP A 368 -9.76 1.89 11.38
CA TRP A 368 -9.30 0.78 12.22
C TRP A 368 -10.43 -0.20 12.51
N MET A 369 -11.61 0.34 12.88
CA MET A 369 -12.78 -0.48 13.18
C MET A 369 -13.24 -1.25 11.94
N THR A 370 -13.34 -0.57 10.80
CA THR A 370 -13.71 -1.19 9.53
C THR A 370 -12.77 -2.33 9.16
N LEU A 371 -11.45 -2.12 9.24
CA LEU A 371 -10.45 -3.16 8.94
C LEU A 371 -10.55 -4.36 9.91
N ILE A 372 -10.70 -4.10 11.21
CA ILE A 372 -10.81 -5.16 12.21
C ILE A 372 -12.07 -6.00 11.99
N GLN A 373 -13.20 -5.36 11.69
CA GLN A 373 -14.47 -6.04 11.43
C GLN A 373 -14.41 -6.90 10.17
N ASN A 374 -13.92 -6.35 9.06
CA ASN A 374 -13.78 -7.09 7.81
C ASN A 374 -12.78 -8.27 7.97
N ALA A 375 -11.66 -8.05 8.65
CA ALA A 375 -10.68 -9.09 8.93
C ALA A 375 -11.22 -10.20 9.84
N ALA A 376 -12.16 -9.90 10.73
CA ALA A 376 -12.80 -10.87 11.61
C ALA A 376 -13.85 -11.71 10.88
N GLN A 377 -14.55 -11.14 9.89
CA GLN A 377 -15.52 -11.86 9.06
C GLN A 377 -14.86 -12.80 8.04
N ALA A 378 -13.66 -12.44 7.57
CA ALA A 378 -12.93 -13.23 6.58
C ALA A 378 -12.17 -14.44 7.18
N LYS A 379 -12.29 -14.69 8.48
CA LYS A 379 -11.77 -15.88 9.16
C LYS A 379 -12.70 -17.06 9.00
#